data_34df8e5f45ff39f7300bd52877b2e26d
#
_entry.id   34df8e5f45ff39f7300bd52877b2e26d
#
_cell.length_a   1.000
_cell.length_b   1.000
_cell.length_c   1.000
_cell.angle_alpha   90.00
_cell.angle_beta   90.00
_cell.angle_gamma   90.00
#
_symmetry.space_group_name_H-M   'P 1'
#
loop_
_entity.id
_entity.type
_entity.pdbx_description
1 polymer ?
#
loop_
_entity_poly.entity_id
_entity_poly.type
_entity_poly.pdbx_seq_one_letter_code
_entity_poly.pdbx_strand_id
1 'polypeptide(L)'
;MLVQATLTHARAQNGVMLIEALIGMLIFSIGVLAIIMMQAQAISAQSDAQYRTEAANFASQLASTIWLNTARTNGTVDTASLANFNHQTTAGQWCTFSGNPSSNAMVTAWVTRVTQSGSGLPGAQTDMISVTTDTSANAYNKVT
;
A
#
# COMPACT_ATOMS: atom_id res chain seq x y z
N MET A 1 53.65 69.90 -10.51
CA MET A 1 53.15 68.56 -10.76
C MET A 1 52.00 68.32 -9.80
N LEU A 2 50.75 68.57 -10.30
CA LEU A 2 49.54 68.49 -9.48
C LEU A 2 48.94 67.09 -9.63
N VAL A 3 48.94 66.31 -8.54
CA VAL A 3 48.28 65.04 -8.51
C VAL A 3 46.78 65.26 -8.21
N GLN A 4 45.93 65.02 -9.21
CA GLN A 4 44.47 65.02 -9.02
C GLN A 4 44.07 63.73 -8.36
N ALA A 5 43.61 63.81 -7.12
CA ALA A 5 42.96 62.71 -6.42
C ALA A 5 41.53 62.57 -6.95
N THR A 6 41.24 61.49 -7.67
CA THR A 6 39.88 61.09 -8.05
C THR A 6 39.15 60.51 -6.84
N LEU A 7 38.22 61.31 -6.31
CA LEU A 7 37.26 60.80 -5.29
C LEU A 7 36.27 59.89 -5.95
N THR A 8 36.46 58.60 -5.77
CA THR A 8 35.45 57.59 -6.11
C THR A 8 34.26 57.73 -5.16
N HIS A 9 33.15 58.23 -5.68
CA HIS A 9 31.87 58.21 -4.94
C HIS A 9 31.41 56.77 -4.71
N ALA A 10 31.59 56.26 -3.51
CA ALA A 10 30.93 55.03 -3.08
C ALA A 10 29.43 55.31 -2.98
N ARG A 11 28.68 54.95 -3.99
CA ARG A 11 27.23 54.98 -3.97
C ARG A 11 26.76 54.03 -2.84
N ALA A 12 26.08 54.58 -1.85
CA ALA A 12 25.42 53.82 -0.81
C ALA A 12 24.25 53.00 -1.43
N GLN A 13 24.47 51.71 -1.66
CA GLN A 13 23.47 50.78 -2.23
C GLN A 13 22.68 50.06 -1.10
N ASN A 14 22.42 50.73 0.00
CA ASN A 14 21.80 50.10 1.18
C ASN A 14 20.34 49.68 0.97
N GLY A 15 19.60 50.23 0.00
CA GLY A 15 18.21 49.89 -0.28
C GLY A 15 18.02 48.65 -1.17
N VAL A 16 18.98 48.40 -2.07
CA VAL A 16 18.91 47.27 -3.02
C VAL A 16 19.22 45.94 -2.33
N MET A 17 20.17 45.92 -1.41
CA MET A 17 20.50 44.69 -0.62
C MET A 17 19.35 44.18 0.23
N LEU A 18 18.49 45.08 0.74
CA LEU A 18 17.35 44.66 1.59
C LEU A 18 16.27 43.96 0.74
N ILE A 19 15.98 44.46 -0.45
CA ILE A 19 15.00 43.84 -1.35
C ILE A 19 15.52 42.52 -1.92
N GLU A 20 16.81 42.41 -2.21
CA GLU A 20 17.47 41.20 -2.66
C GLU A 20 17.40 40.11 -1.59
N ALA A 21 17.68 40.45 -0.33
CA ALA A 21 17.54 39.52 0.78
C ALA A 21 16.09 39.04 0.98
N LEU A 22 15.09 39.92 0.81
CA LEU A 22 13.69 39.56 0.91
C LEU A 22 13.25 38.60 -0.21
N ILE A 23 13.67 38.87 -1.44
CA ILE A 23 13.38 38.02 -2.61
C ILE A 23 14.10 36.66 -2.44
N GLY A 24 15.34 36.67 -1.97
CA GLY A 24 16.10 35.46 -1.70
C GLY A 24 15.40 34.56 -0.66
N MET A 25 14.94 35.12 0.45
CA MET A 25 14.17 34.38 1.45
C MET A 25 12.83 33.87 0.93
N LEU A 26 12.15 34.64 0.10
CA LEU A 26 10.87 34.24 -0.51
C LEU A 26 11.06 33.04 -1.45
N ILE A 27 12.05 33.09 -2.34
CA ILE A 27 12.34 31.99 -3.28
C ILE A 27 12.80 30.74 -2.49
N PHE A 28 13.64 30.91 -1.50
CA PHE A 28 14.08 29.82 -0.64
C PHE A 28 12.90 29.15 0.08
N SER A 29 11.99 29.93 0.64
CA SER A 29 10.80 29.42 1.34
C SER A 29 9.90 28.61 0.43
N ILE A 30 9.65 29.08 -0.79
CA ILE A 30 8.87 28.36 -1.80
C ILE A 30 9.57 27.06 -2.19
N GLY A 31 10.89 27.07 -2.36
CA GLY A 31 11.67 25.87 -2.67
C GLY A 31 11.58 24.80 -1.59
N VAL A 32 11.68 25.19 -0.32
CA VAL A 32 11.54 24.27 0.82
C VAL A 32 10.12 23.70 0.88
N LEU A 33 9.08 24.52 0.67
CA LEU A 33 7.70 24.06 0.65
C LEU A 33 7.46 23.01 -0.43
N ALA A 34 8.02 23.22 -1.63
CA ALA A 34 7.89 22.27 -2.74
C ALA A 34 8.52 20.90 -2.40
N ILE A 35 9.69 20.90 -1.75
CA ILE A 35 10.34 19.65 -1.31
C ILE A 35 9.50 18.91 -0.28
N ILE A 36 8.91 19.62 0.69
CA ILE A 36 8.04 19.00 1.71
C ILE A 36 6.81 18.35 1.08
N MET A 37 6.19 19.00 0.08
CA MET A 37 5.05 18.43 -0.65
C MET A 37 5.44 17.13 -1.38
N MET A 38 6.60 17.08 -2.03
CA MET A 38 7.09 15.88 -2.69
C MET A 38 7.35 14.74 -1.70
N GLN A 39 7.90 15.05 -0.52
CA GLN A 39 8.12 14.07 0.53
C GLN A 39 6.81 13.48 1.06
N ALA A 40 5.78 14.29 1.25
CA ALA A 40 4.46 13.82 1.69
C ALA A 40 3.83 12.82 0.69
N GLN A 41 3.93 13.11 -0.61
CA GLN A 41 3.46 12.19 -1.66
C GLN A 41 4.28 10.89 -1.69
N ALA A 42 5.59 10.97 -1.51
CA ALA A 42 6.45 9.79 -1.49
C ALA A 42 6.11 8.86 -0.31
N ILE A 43 5.84 9.41 0.88
CA ILE A 43 5.44 8.65 2.07
C ILE A 43 4.09 7.94 1.82
N SER A 44 3.11 8.62 1.22
CA SER A 44 1.83 8.01 0.89
C SER A 44 1.98 6.85 -0.09
N ALA A 45 2.76 7.03 -1.17
CA ALA A 45 3.02 5.97 -2.15
C ALA A 45 3.77 4.77 -1.53
N GLN A 46 4.69 5.04 -0.61
CA GLN A 46 5.41 3.98 0.10
C GLN A 46 4.49 3.18 1.02
N SER A 47 3.58 3.85 1.72
CA SER A 47 2.57 3.21 2.57
C SER A 47 1.66 2.29 1.75
N ASP A 48 1.15 2.76 0.61
CA ASP A 48 0.32 1.96 -0.30
C ASP A 48 1.07 0.72 -0.81
N ALA A 49 2.34 0.87 -1.20
CA ALA A 49 3.16 -0.25 -1.64
C ALA A 49 3.40 -1.27 -0.52
N GLN A 50 3.61 -0.81 0.70
CA GLN A 50 3.76 -1.66 1.88
C GLN A 50 2.49 -2.50 2.12
N TYR A 51 1.31 -1.86 2.16
CA TYR A 51 0.05 -2.59 2.40
C TYR A 51 -0.27 -3.59 1.30
N ARG A 52 0.03 -3.28 0.04
CA ARG A 52 -0.11 -4.25 -1.07
C ARG A 52 0.80 -5.46 -0.90
N THR A 53 2.03 -5.24 -0.46
CA THR A 53 2.99 -6.33 -0.21
C THR A 53 2.53 -7.19 0.97
N GLU A 54 2.01 -6.56 2.02
CA GLU A 54 1.48 -7.25 3.19
C GLU A 54 0.23 -8.08 2.84
N ALA A 55 -0.69 -7.52 2.04
CA ALA A 55 -1.85 -8.25 1.53
C ALA A 55 -1.43 -9.48 0.70
N ALA A 56 -0.44 -9.34 -0.17
CA ALA A 56 0.11 -10.45 -0.95
C ALA A 56 0.74 -11.52 -0.05
N ASN A 57 1.42 -11.14 1.02
CA ASN A 57 1.97 -12.07 2.00
C ASN A 57 0.88 -12.82 2.75
N PHE A 58 -0.18 -12.16 3.19
CA PHE A 58 -1.34 -12.80 3.81
C PHE A 58 -2.00 -13.81 2.86
N ALA A 59 -2.19 -13.43 1.59
CA ALA A 59 -2.77 -14.30 0.58
C ALA A 59 -1.90 -15.55 0.33
N SER A 60 -0.59 -15.36 0.18
CA SER A 60 0.37 -16.45 -0.03
C SER A 60 0.43 -17.41 1.17
N GLN A 61 0.32 -16.88 2.39
CA GLN A 61 0.28 -17.67 3.60
C GLN A 61 -0.99 -18.54 3.65
N LEU A 62 -2.16 -17.96 3.32
CA LEU A 62 -3.40 -18.72 3.26
C LEU A 62 -3.33 -19.81 2.19
N ALA A 63 -2.87 -19.46 0.97
CA ALA A 63 -2.73 -20.41 -0.12
C ALA A 63 -1.83 -21.59 0.28
N SER A 64 -0.70 -21.33 0.90
CA SER A 64 0.19 -22.38 1.41
C SER A 64 -0.47 -23.25 2.48
N THR A 65 -1.23 -22.62 3.38
CA THR A 65 -1.98 -23.35 4.43
C THR A 65 -3.05 -24.25 3.81
N ILE A 66 -3.79 -23.80 2.82
CA ILE A 66 -4.79 -24.58 2.10
C ILE A 66 -4.12 -25.79 1.43
N TRP A 67 -3.03 -25.57 0.69
CA TRP A 67 -2.31 -26.64 0.00
C TRP A 67 -1.75 -27.72 0.94
N LEU A 68 -1.31 -27.34 2.13
CA LEU A 68 -0.79 -28.26 3.14
C LEU A 68 -1.90 -29.06 3.84
N ASN A 69 -3.10 -28.51 3.95
CA ASN A 69 -4.21 -29.09 4.71
C ASN A 69 -5.29 -29.72 3.81
N THR A 70 -5.14 -29.63 2.50
CA THR A 70 -6.06 -30.28 1.56
C THR A 70 -5.77 -31.78 1.49
N ALA A 71 -6.81 -32.60 1.67
CA ALA A 71 -6.69 -34.04 1.57
C ALA A 71 -6.30 -34.48 0.16
N ARG A 72 -5.52 -35.55 0.07
CA ARG A 72 -5.09 -36.14 -1.21
C ARG A 72 -5.27 -37.64 -1.17
N THR A 73 -5.88 -38.16 -2.22
CA THR A 73 -6.08 -39.62 -2.38
C THR A 73 -5.36 -40.05 -3.67
N ASN A 74 -4.42 -40.97 -3.57
CA ASN A 74 -3.60 -41.47 -4.70
C ASN A 74 -2.88 -40.37 -5.47
N GLY A 75 -2.40 -39.30 -4.78
CA GLY A 75 -1.72 -38.17 -5.37
C GLY A 75 -2.65 -37.13 -6.00
N THR A 76 -3.94 -37.37 -6.04
CA THR A 76 -4.97 -36.44 -6.55
C THR A 76 -5.55 -35.63 -5.40
N VAL A 77 -5.74 -34.33 -5.62
CA VAL A 77 -6.39 -33.44 -4.64
C VAL A 77 -7.86 -33.81 -4.49
N ASP A 78 -8.30 -33.98 -3.25
CA ASP A 78 -9.72 -34.15 -2.95
C ASP A 78 -10.44 -32.80 -3.07
N THR A 79 -11.28 -32.69 -4.10
CA THR A 79 -12.02 -31.47 -4.42
C THR A 79 -13.03 -31.08 -3.34
N ALA A 80 -13.61 -32.04 -2.63
CA ALA A 80 -14.51 -31.76 -1.52
C ALA A 80 -13.75 -31.15 -0.33
N SER A 81 -12.56 -31.68 -0.03
CA SER A 81 -11.67 -31.12 0.98
C SER A 81 -11.22 -29.71 0.63
N LEU A 82 -10.90 -29.44 -0.65
CA LEU A 82 -10.52 -28.13 -1.14
C LEU A 82 -11.67 -27.12 -1.05
N ALA A 83 -12.90 -27.53 -1.39
CA ALA A 83 -14.08 -26.67 -1.34
C ALA A 83 -14.43 -26.19 0.08
N ASN A 84 -14.00 -26.89 1.13
CA ASN A 84 -14.22 -26.48 2.52
C ASN A 84 -13.50 -25.18 2.90
N PHE A 85 -12.54 -24.73 2.09
CA PHE A 85 -11.84 -23.46 2.30
C PHE A 85 -12.54 -22.27 1.65
N ASN A 86 -13.62 -22.47 0.89
CA ASN A 86 -14.35 -21.37 0.24
C ASN A 86 -14.90 -20.39 1.28
N HIS A 87 -14.79 -19.10 0.98
CA HIS A 87 -15.27 -17.99 1.78
C HIS A 87 -15.80 -16.88 0.89
N GLN A 88 -17.05 -16.50 1.05
CA GLN A 88 -17.70 -15.40 0.33
C GLN A 88 -17.40 -15.40 -1.18
N THR A 89 -17.76 -16.48 -1.86
CA THR A 89 -17.37 -16.75 -3.26
C THR A 89 -18.13 -15.94 -4.31
N THR A 90 -19.12 -15.15 -3.91
CA THR A 90 -19.94 -14.36 -4.84
C THR A 90 -19.39 -12.92 -4.90
N ALA A 91 -18.94 -12.52 -6.09
CA ALA A 91 -18.47 -11.16 -6.31
C ALA A 91 -19.64 -10.17 -6.23
N GLY A 92 -19.45 -9.10 -5.48
CA GLY A 92 -20.32 -7.93 -5.41
C GLY A 92 -19.76 -6.74 -6.16
N GLN A 93 -20.24 -5.55 -5.84
CA GLN A 93 -19.71 -4.30 -6.38
C GLN A 93 -18.60 -3.74 -5.49
N TRP A 94 -17.65 -3.00 -6.09
CA TRP A 94 -16.63 -2.23 -5.37
C TRP A 94 -15.74 -3.05 -4.42
N CYS A 95 -15.24 -4.19 -4.89
CA CYS A 95 -14.41 -5.10 -4.09
C CYS A 95 -15.12 -5.65 -2.84
N THR A 96 -16.45 -5.74 -2.87
CA THR A 96 -17.21 -6.47 -1.87
C THR A 96 -17.55 -7.85 -2.36
N PHE A 97 -17.63 -8.80 -1.44
CA PHE A 97 -17.98 -10.18 -1.71
C PHE A 97 -19.13 -10.60 -0.80
N SER A 98 -19.91 -11.56 -1.25
CA SER A 98 -21.04 -12.08 -0.51
C SER A 98 -21.08 -13.62 -0.64
N GLY A 99 -22.00 -14.24 0.07
CA GLY A 99 -22.15 -15.68 0.13
C GLY A 99 -21.82 -16.24 1.50
N ASN A 100 -21.71 -17.56 1.59
CA ASN A 100 -21.49 -18.21 2.87
C ASN A 100 -20.06 -17.96 3.39
N PRO A 101 -19.91 -17.46 4.61
CA PRO A 101 -18.61 -17.42 5.24
C PRO A 101 -18.08 -18.85 5.44
N SER A 102 -16.76 -19.01 5.35
CA SER A 102 -16.14 -20.32 5.59
C SER A 102 -16.40 -20.80 7.02
N SER A 103 -16.73 -22.06 7.17
CA SER A 103 -16.77 -22.74 8.47
C SER A 103 -15.42 -23.34 8.86
N ASN A 104 -14.42 -23.28 7.97
CA ASN A 104 -13.08 -23.80 8.23
C ASN A 104 -12.35 -22.92 9.24
N ALA A 105 -11.90 -23.50 10.34
CA ALA A 105 -11.24 -22.77 11.43
C ALA A 105 -9.96 -22.04 10.99
N MET A 106 -9.21 -22.58 10.00
CA MET A 106 -8.01 -21.92 9.47
C MET A 106 -8.34 -20.67 8.68
N VAL A 107 -9.38 -20.72 7.84
CA VAL A 107 -9.85 -19.56 7.07
C VAL A 107 -10.41 -18.49 7.99
N THR A 108 -11.27 -18.88 8.95
CA THR A 108 -11.85 -17.91 9.90
C THR A 108 -10.80 -17.24 10.76
N ALA A 109 -9.81 -17.97 11.26
CA ALA A 109 -8.68 -17.39 12.02
C ALA A 109 -7.83 -16.47 11.16
N TRP A 110 -7.62 -16.81 9.89
CA TRP A 110 -6.88 -15.97 8.96
C TRP A 110 -7.66 -14.68 8.63
N VAL A 111 -8.96 -14.76 8.33
CA VAL A 111 -9.83 -13.60 8.11
C VAL A 111 -9.79 -12.65 9.32
N THR A 112 -9.95 -13.22 10.53
CA THR A 112 -9.86 -12.43 11.76
C THR A 112 -8.53 -11.69 11.87
N ARG A 113 -7.41 -12.36 11.55
CA ARG A 113 -6.08 -11.73 11.61
C ARG A 113 -5.90 -10.63 10.57
N VAL A 114 -6.42 -10.80 9.35
CA VAL A 114 -6.34 -9.78 8.28
C VAL A 114 -7.16 -8.55 8.63
N THR A 115 -8.33 -8.72 9.26
CA THR A 115 -9.24 -7.63 9.62
C THR A 115 -8.99 -7.05 11.02
N GLN A 116 -8.03 -7.60 11.77
CA GLN A 116 -7.75 -7.17 13.14
C GLN A 116 -7.21 -5.74 13.18
N SER A 117 -7.85 -4.89 13.99
CA SER A 117 -7.39 -3.52 14.18
C SER A 117 -5.99 -3.48 14.79
N GLY A 118 -5.09 -2.72 14.17
CA GLY A 118 -3.73 -2.48 14.66
C GLY A 118 -2.67 -3.52 14.24
N SER A 119 -3.07 -4.71 13.79
CA SER A 119 -2.13 -5.76 13.34
C SER A 119 -2.47 -6.38 11.99
N GLY A 120 -3.68 -6.13 11.49
CA GLY A 120 -4.12 -6.52 10.16
C GLY A 120 -3.97 -5.38 9.14
N LEU A 121 -4.58 -5.57 7.97
CA LEU A 121 -4.59 -4.56 6.92
C LEU A 121 -5.52 -3.39 7.30
N PRO A 122 -5.06 -2.14 7.23
CA PRO A 122 -5.89 -0.99 7.56
C PRO A 122 -7.12 -0.90 6.67
N GLY A 123 -8.29 -0.78 7.30
CA GLY A 123 -9.57 -0.66 6.60
C GLY A 123 -10.10 -1.96 5.99
N ALA A 124 -9.42 -3.10 6.18
CA ALA A 124 -9.91 -4.38 5.72
C ALA A 124 -11.18 -4.79 6.49
N GLN A 125 -12.18 -5.21 5.74
CA GLN A 125 -13.45 -5.73 6.28
C GLN A 125 -13.66 -7.17 5.78
N THR A 126 -14.47 -7.92 6.48
CA THR A 126 -14.73 -9.33 6.15
C THR A 126 -15.38 -9.51 4.79
N ASP A 127 -16.21 -8.57 4.36
CA ASP A 127 -16.87 -8.54 3.06
C ASP A 127 -15.95 -8.13 1.90
N MET A 128 -14.72 -7.70 2.20
CA MET A 128 -13.68 -7.41 1.20
C MET A 128 -12.77 -8.60 0.92
N ILE A 129 -13.04 -9.74 1.56
CA ILE A 129 -12.22 -10.94 1.46
C ILE A 129 -13.02 -12.04 0.78
N SER A 130 -12.43 -12.63 -0.26
CA SER A 130 -12.97 -13.83 -0.91
C SER A 130 -11.89 -14.90 -0.99
N VAL A 131 -12.26 -16.14 -0.74
CA VAL A 131 -11.42 -17.30 -1.02
C VAL A 131 -12.22 -18.24 -1.90
N THR A 132 -11.76 -18.40 -3.13
CA THR A 132 -12.42 -19.25 -4.11
C THR A 132 -11.47 -20.37 -4.53
N THR A 133 -11.93 -21.59 -4.46
CA THR A 133 -11.20 -22.76 -4.92
C THR A 133 -11.81 -23.23 -6.22
N ASP A 134 -11.02 -23.31 -7.27
CA ASP A 134 -11.46 -23.86 -8.54
C ASP A 134 -11.22 -25.37 -8.59
N THR A 135 -12.30 -26.12 -8.61
CA THR A 135 -12.28 -27.59 -8.62
C THR A 135 -12.68 -28.16 -9.98
N SER A 136 -12.80 -27.32 -11.02
CA SER A 136 -13.16 -27.78 -12.37
C SER A 136 -12.09 -28.74 -12.92
N ALA A 137 -12.51 -29.68 -13.77
CA ALA A 137 -11.64 -30.71 -14.34
C ALA A 137 -10.47 -30.14 -15.19
N ASN A 138 -10.60 -28.91 -15.66
CA ASN A 138 -9.59 -28.20 -16.45
C ASN A 138 -8.78 -27.19 -15.63
N ALA A 139 -9.13 -26.98 -14.38
CA ALA A 139 -8.37 -26.13 -13.49
C ALA A 139 -7.36 -26.99 -12.73
N TYR A 140 -6.13 -26.53 -12.62
CA TYR A 140 -5.08 -27.14 -11.80
C TYR A 140 -5.34 -26.90 -10.30
N ASN A 141 -6.58 -27.10 -9.80
CA ASN A 141 -6.98 -26.86 -8.42
C ASN A 141 -6.44 -25.53 -7.88
N LYS A 142 -6.89 -24.45 -8.48
CA LYS A 142 -6.44 -23.08 -8.19
C LYS A 142 -7.15 -22.53 -6.96
N VAL A 143 -6.41 -21.85 -6.10
CA VAL A 143 -6.94 -20.99 -5.03
C VAL A 143 -6.77 -19.53 -5.48
N THR A 144 -7.85 -18.77 -5.42
CA THR A 144 -7.86 -17.35 -5.78
C THR A 144 -8.47 -16.54 -4.65
#